data_a3d4e9ce6f76ea2da5ba377730460bc0
#
_entry.id   a3d4e9ce6f76ea2da5ba377730460bc0
#
_cell.length_a   1.000
_cell.length_b   1.000
_cell.length_c   1.000
_cell.angle_alpha   90.00
_cell.angle_beta   90.00
_cell.angle_gamma   90.00
#
_symmetry.space_group_name_H-M   'P 1'
#
loop_
_entity.id
_entity.type
_entity.pdbx_description
1 polymer ?
#
loop_
_entity_poly.entity_id
_entity_poly.type
_entity_poly.pdbx_seq_one_letter_code
_entity_poly.pdbx_strand_id
1 'polypeptide(L)'
;AASDVYKRQHVVLGAVELISARQHFEKARQFFQHPTKPDFENAVKEAVCAVEATGKVLFPMAKASTLGDLIKWFGTTNVVSVPKALIQTLTGIYAFRSGAEGVAHGATTGGKVSADITEYVLAVCASQIIFLVDLANSLEGDVPF
;
A
#
# COMPACT_ATOMS: atom_id res chain seq x y z
N ALA A 1 -14.33 -7.07 -8.74
CA ALA A 1 -13.56 -6.44 -9.83
C ALA A 1 -12.62 -5.37 -9.28
N ALA A 2 -11.53 -5.11 -10.00
CA ALA A 2 -10.55 -4.11 -9.58
C ALA A 2 -11.18 -2.72 -9.39
N SER A 3 -12.17 -2.36 -10.21
CA SER A 3 -12.90 -1.09 -10.09
C SER A 3 -13.66 -0.98 -8.77
N ASP A 4 -14.18 -2.08 -8.23
CA ASP A 4 -14.90 -2.08 -6.95
C ASP A 4 -13.93 -1.90 -5.79
N VAL A 5 -12.75 -2.52 -5.88
CA VAL A 5 -11.68 -2.34 -4.89
C VAL A 5 -11.25 -0.88 -4.85
N TYR A 6 -11.06 -0.23 -5.99
CA TYR A 6 -10.67 1.18 -6.05
C TYR A 6 -11.75 2.09 -5.49
N LYS A 7 -13.03 1.82 -5.78
CA LYS A 7 -14.14 2.60 -5.23
C LYS A 7 -14.18 2.51 -3.72
N ARG A 8 -14.05 1.30 -3.17
CA ARG A 8 -14.03 1.08 -1.72
C ARG A 8 -12.81 1.74 -1.08
N GLN A 9 -11.64 1.59 -1.69
CA GLN A 9 -10.41 2.23 -1.24
C GLN A 9 -10.57 3.75 -1.21
N HIS A 10 -11.18 4.35 -2.22
CA HIS A 10 -11.41 5.79 -2.28
C HIS A 10 -12.33 6.26 -1.14
N VAL A 11 -13.39 5.52 -0.84
CA VAL A 11 -14.29 5.83 0.28
C VAL A 11 -13.55 5.75 1.61
N VAL A 12 -12.76 4.69 1.80
CA VAL A 12 -11.96 4.47 3.01
C VAL A 12 -10.96 5.60 3.21
N LEU A 13 -10.24 5.97 2.16
CA LEU A 13 -9.23 7.05 2.21
C LEU A 13 -9.85 8.44 2.28
N GLY A 14 -11.18 8.55 2.16
CA GLY A 14 -11.89 9.81 2.38
C GLY A 14 -11.92 10.26 3.83
N ALA A 15 -11.60 9.38 4.78
CA ALA A 15 -11.53 9.73 6.20
C ALA A 15 -10.40 10.74 6.44
N VAL A 16 -10.64 11.69 7.35
CA VAL A 16 -9.71 12.81 7.60
C VAL A 16 -8.32 12.33 8.00
N GLU A 17 -8.25 11.26 8.81
CA GLU A 17 -6.99 10.70 9.29
C GLU A 17 -6.14 10.09 8.17
N LEU A 18 -6.75 9.78 7.04
CA LEU A 18 -6.09 9.09 5.93
C LEU A 18 -5.79 10.00 4.73
N ILE A 19 -5.82 11.31 4.93
CA ILE A 19 -5.57 12.29 3.86
C ILE A 19 -4.23 12.05 3.17
N SER A 20 -3.16 11.81 3.94
CA SER A 20 -1.84 11.58 3.37
C SER A 20 -1.82 10.33 2.49
N ALA A 21 -2.42 9.23 2.97
CA ALA A 21 -2.53 8.00 2.20
C ALA A 21 -3.31 8.22 0.90
N ARG A 22 -4.40 8.95 0.99
CA ARG A 22 -5.21 9.30 -0.19
C ARG A 22 -4.39 10.08 -1.21
N GLN A 23 -3.63 11.07 -0.77
CA GLN A 23 -2.80 11.88 -1.67
C GLN A 23 -1.76 11.02 -2.40
N HIS A 24 -1.11 10.10 -1.70
CA HIS A 24 -0.17 9.17 -2.32
C HIS A 24 -0.85 8.28 -3.36
N PHE A 25 -2.00 7.72 -3.04
CA PHE A 25 -2.71 6.83 -3.96
C PHE A 25 -3.23 7.58 -5.19
N GLU A 26 -3.69 8.81 -5.02
CA GLU A 26 -4.10 9.67 -6.13
C GLU A 26 -2.92 9.95 -7.06
N LYS A 27 -1.74 10.24 -6.51
CA LYS A 27 -0.52 10.41 -7.31
C LYS A 27 -0.16 9.13 -8.07
N ALA A 28 -0.28 7.98 -7.41
CA ALA A 28 -0.03 6.69 -8.07
C ALA A 28 -0.93 6.53 -9.30
N ARG A 29 -2.20 6.82 -9.17
CA ARG A 29 -3.14 6.75 -10.28
C ARG A 29 -2.81 7.75 -11.38
N GLN A 30 -2.45 8.97 -11.03
CA GLN A 30 -2.07 10.01 -11.99
C GLN A 30 -0.83 9.60 -12.80
N PHE A 31 0.19 9.05 -12.15
CA PHE A 31 1.37 8.53 -12.84
C PHE A 31 1.02 7.38 -13.78
N PHE A 32 0.17 6.47 -13.32
CA PHE A 32 -0.24 5.30 -14.10
C PHE A 32 -1.09 5.67 -15.31
N GLN A 33 -2.02 6.61 -15.13
CA GLN A 33 -3.02 6.97 -16.13
C GLN A 33 -2.61 8.15 -16.99
N HIS A 34 -1.37 8.62 -16.89
CA HIS A 34 -0.94 9.77 -17.70
C HIS A 34 -1.11 9.45 -19.18
N PRO A 35 -1.84 10.28 -19.94
CA PRO A 35 -2.26 9.91 -21.30
C PRO A 35 -1.11 9.79 -22.32
N THR A 36 -0.01 10.51 -22.13
CA THR A 36 1.08 10.53 -23.08
C THR A 36 2.39 9.99 -22.53
N LYS A 37 2.59 10.06 -21.21
CA LYS A 37 3.87 9.69 -20.60
C LYS A 37 3.65 9.06 -19.23
N PRO A 38 3.10 7.85 -19.18
CA PRO A 38 2.90 7.17 -17.89
C PRO A 38 4.25 6.89 -17.23
N ASP A 39 4.26 7.01 -15.90
CA ASP A 39 5.45 6.76 -15.08
C ASP A 39 5.13 5.61 -14.11
N PHE A 40 5.40 4.39 -14.55
CA PHE A 40 5.02 3.19 -13.81
C PHE A 40 5.83 3.02 -12.54
N GLU A 41 7.10 3.38 -12.55
CA GLU A 41 7.97 3.26 -11.37
C GLU A 41 7.50 4.17 -10.25
N ASN A 42 7.20 5.42 -10.55
CA ASN A 42 6.66 6.35 -9.57
C ASN A 42 5.24 5.97 -9.14
N ALA A 43 4.44 5.41 -10.03
CA ALA A 43 3.12 4.89 -9.66
C ALA A 43 3.23 3.81 -8.58
N VAL A 44 4.15 2.86 -8.75
CA VAL A 44 4.41 1.80 -7.75
C VAL A 44 4.88 2.41 -6.43
N LYS A 45 5.85 3.30 -6.48
CA LYS A 45 6.37 3.96 -5.26
C LYS A 45 5.26 4.65 -4.48
N GLU A 46 4.44 5.44 -5.15
CA GLU A 46 3.36 6.17 -4.50
C GLU A 46 2.28 5.25 -3.94
N ALA A 47 1.96 4.16 -4.64
CA ALA A 47 0.99 3.18 -4.14
C ALA A 47 1.48 2.53 -2.85
N VAL A 48 2.75 2.16 -2.78
CA VAL A 48 3.34 1.57 -1.57
C VAL A 48 3.43 2.62 -0.45
N CYS A 49 3.75 3.87 -0.77
CA CYS A 49 3.70 4.96 0.20
C CYS A 49 2.31 5.14 0.79
N ALA A 50 1.26 4.93 0.00
CA ALA A 50 -0.12 5.00 0.49
C ALA A 50 -0.41 3.89 1.53
N VAL A 51 0.07 2.67 1.28
CA VAL A 51 -0.05 1.56 2.25
C VAL A 51 0.70 1.91 3.54
N GLU A 52 1.92 2.39 3.43
CA GLU A 52 2.75 2.80 4.57
C GLU A 52 2.06 3.89 5.39
N ALA A 53 1.57 4.94 4.74
CA ALA A 53 0.89 6.04 5.41
C ALA A 53 -0.37 5.56 6.13
N THR A 54 -1.14 4.68 5.51
CA THR A 54 -2.32 4.05 6.12
C THR A 54 -1.94 3.31 7.40
N GLY A 55 -0.93 2.45 7.30
CA GLY A 55 -0.50 1.64 8.44
C GLY A 55 0.02 2.48 9.60
N LYS A 56 0.77 3.53 9.32
CA LYS A 56 1.32 4.42 10.34
C LYS A 56 0.23 5.17 11.10
N VAL A 57 -0.81 5.60 10.42
CA VAL A 57 -1.94 6.29 11.03
C VAL A 57 -2.80 5.35 11.86
N LEU A 58 -3.08 4.16 11.33
CA LEU A 58 -3.99 3.21 11.98
C LEU A 58 -3.35 2.44 13.13
N PHE A 59 -2.03 2.27 13.10
CA PHE A 59 -1.29 1.51 14.11
C PHE A 59 -0.17 2.36 14.73
N PRO A 60 -0.53 3.48 15.40
CA PRO A 60 0.48 4.35 16.01
C PRO A 60 1.27 3.66 17.11
N MET A 61 0.68 2.63 17.75
CA MET A 61 1.35 1.84 18.78
C MET A 61 2.56 1.06 18.24
N ALA A 62 2.63 0.84 16.94
CA ALA A 62 3.78 0.18 16.33
C ALA A 62 5.02 1.07 16.28
N LYS A 63 4.83 2.39 16.39
CA LYS A 63 5.91 3.38 16.30
C LYS A 63 6.78 3.18 15.05
N ALA A 64 6.15 2.77 13.96
CA ALA A 64 6.83 2.48 12.71
C ALA A 64 7.19 3.77 11.97
N SER A 65 8.40 3.84 11.43
CA SER A 65 8.80 4.91 10.51
C SER A 65 8.59 4.50 9.07
N THR A 66 8.69 3.21 8.78
CA THR A 66 8.57 2.65 7.43
C THR A 66 7.57 1.51 7.41
N LEU A 67 7.15 1.12 6.21
CA LEU A 67 6.34 -0.09 6.02
C LEU A 67 7.09 -1.33 6.51
N GLY A 68 8.42 -1.38 6.33
CA GLY A 68 9.23 -2.47 6.86
C GLY A 68 9.13 -2.61 8.37
N ASP A 69 9.15 -1.49 9.10
CA ASP A 69 8.97 -1.49 10.55
C ASP A 69 7.59 -2.02 10.94
N LEU A 70 6.56 -1.60 10.21
CA LEU A 70 5.19 -2.04 10.45
C LEU A 70 5.05 -3.55 10.23
N ILE A 71 5.65 -4.07 9.17
CA ILE A 71 5.66 -5.50 8.85
C ILE A 71 6.30 -6.29 10.00
N LYS A 72 7.42 -5.84 10.51
CA LYS A 72 8.08 -6.46 11.67
C LYS A 72 7.18 -6.46 12.89
N TRP A 73 6.53 -5.34 13.15
CA TRP A 73 5.60 -5.22 14.28
C TRP A 73 4.44 -6.21 14.16
N PHE A 74 3.83 -6.35 12.98
CA PHE A 74 2.78 -7.34 12.76
C PHE A 74 3.25 -8.77 13.04
N GLY A 75 4.51 -9.05 12.78
CA GLY A 75 5.08 -10.39 13.01
C GLY A 75 5.31 -10.74 14.47
N THR A 76 5.35 -9.76 15.36
CA THR A 76 5.72 -9.97 16.77
C THR A 76 4.69 -9.48 17.77
N THR A 77 3.71 -8.68 17.34
CA THR A 77 2.75 -8.06 18.26
C THR A 77 1.69 -9.05 18.74
N ASN A 78 1.20 -8.81 19.97
CA ASN A 78 0.02 -9.49 20.51
C ASN A 78 -1.25 -8.64 20.37
N VAL A 79 -1.11 -7.41 19.89
CA VAL A 79 -2.24 -6.47 19.79
C VAL A 79 -3.21 -6.90 18.70
N VAL A 80 -2.68 -7.43 17.62
CA VAL A 80 -3.45 -7.87 16.47
C VAL A 80 -2.85 -9.15 15.92
N SER A 81 -3.67 -10.00 15.34
CA SER A 81 -3.21 -11.25 14.73
C SER A 81 -3.34 -11.19 13.22
N VAL A 82 -2.20 -11.16 12.54
CA VAL A 82 -2.16 -11.19 11.07
C VAL A 82 -1.52 -12.52 10.65
N PRO A 83 -2.21 -13.33 9.85
CA PRO A 83 -1.63 -14.56 9.34
C PRO A 83 -0.30 -14.33 8.66
N LYS A 84 0.65 -15.21 8.91
CA LYS A 84 2.00 -15.10 8.35
C LYS A 84 2.00 -14.96 6.83
N ALA A 85 1.12 -15.67 6.15
CA ALA A 85 1.01 -15.59 4.69
C ALA A 85 0.63 -14.17 4.21
N LEU A 86 -0.21 -13.46 4.98
CA LEU A 86 -0.60 -12.09 4.64
C LEU A 86 0.52 -11.10 4.96
N ILE A 87 1.29 -11.34 6.01
CA ILE A 87 2.51 -10.57 6.28
C ILE A 87 3.47 -10.71 5.11
N GLN A 88 3.58 -11.90 4.53
CA GLN A 88 4.43 -12.15 3.38
C GLN A 88 3.98 -11.38 2.13
N THR A 89 2.69 -11.17 1.94
CA THR A 89 2.20 -10.34 0.81
C THR A 89 2.61 -8.87 0.97
N LEU A 90 2.52 -8.34 2.18
CA LEU A 90 3.02 -7.00 2.48
C LEU A 90 4.54 -6.91 2.23
N THR A 91 5.27 -7.90 2.71
CA THR A 91 6.73 -7.98 2.52
C THR A 91 7.08 -8.03 1.03
N GLY A 92 6.35 -8.81 0.24
CA GLY A 92 6.59 -8.94 -1.18
C GLY A 92 6.41 -7.63 -1.93
N ILE A 93 5.35 -6.91 -1.64
CA ILE A 93 5.08 -5.60 -2.27
C ILE A 93 6.14 -4.58 -1.85
N TYR A 94 6.51 -4.55 -0.58
CA TYR A 94 7.56 -3.65 -0.09
C TYR A 94 8.90 -3.94 -0.76
N ALA A 95 9.26 -5.20 -0.88
CA ALA A 95 10.49 -5.61 -1.55
C ALA A 95 10.46 -5.27 -3.04
N PHE A 96 9.32 -5.43 -3.69
CA PHE A 96 9.16 -5.06 -5.10
C PHE A 96 9.39 -3.57 -5.33
N ARG A 97 8.86 -2.72 -4.47
CA ARG A 97 9.10 -1.27 -4.54
C ARG A 97 10.60 -0.97 -4.49
N SER A 98 11.32 -1.58 -3.57
CA SER A 98 12.77 -1.40 -3.42
C SER A 98 13.53 -1.91 -4.63
N GLY A 99 13.11 -3.04 -5.19
CA GLY A 99 13.68 -3.61 -6.40
C GLY A 99 13.43 -2.74 -7.63
N ALA A 100 12.23 -2.17 -7.76
CA ALA A 100 11.90 -1.24 -8.83
C ALA A 100 12.76 0.01 -8.77
N GLU A 101 13.03 0.53 -7.58
CA GLU A 101 13.96 1.63 -7.36
C GLU A 101 15.37 1.27 -7.80
N GLY A 102 15.88 0.12 -7.39
CA GLY A 102 17.20 -0.36 -7.75
C GLY A 102 17.35 -0.58 -9.25
N VAL A 103 16.30 -1.06 -9.88
CA VAL A 103 16.23 -1.25 -11.32
C VAL A 103 16.29 0.09 -12.05
N ALA A 104 15.58 1.11 -11.57
CA ALA A 104 15.62 2.45 -12.14
C ALA A 104 17.02 3.06 -12.09
N HIS A 105 17.81 2.68 -11.10
CA HIS A 105 19.14 3.27 -10.89
C HIS A 105 20.27 2.56 -11.63
N GLY A 106 20.11 1.35 -12.10
CA GLY A 106 21.25 0.62 -12.62
C GLY A 106 21.01 -0.42 -13.70
N ALA A 107 19.79 -0.74 -13.99
CA ALA A 107 19.54 -1.80 -14.97
C ALA A 107 19.68 -1.28 -16.39
N THR A 108 20.64 -1.84 -17.08
CA THR A 108 20.81 -1.63 -18.51
C THR A 108 19.84 -2.46 -19.33
N THR A 109 19.16 -3.41 -18.72
CA THR A 109 18.25 -4.33 -19.40
C THR A 109 16.91 -4.37 -18.69
N GLY A 110 15.91 -3.98 -19.40
CA GLY A 110 14.53 -4.42 -19.27
C GLY A 110 13.88 -4.52 -17.90
N GLY A 111 14.52 -4.06 -16.85
CA GLY A 111 13.92 -4.07 -15.53
C GLY A 111 12.85 -3.01 -15.33
N LYS A 112 12.33 -2.47 -16.40
CA LYS A 112 11.26 -1.48 -16.32
C LYS A 112 9.97 -2.15 -15.92
N VAL A 113 9.29 -1.52 -14.97
CA VAL A 113 7.96 -1.96 -14.54
C VAL A 113 7.00 -1.78 -15.70
N SER A 114 6.29 -2.85 -16.06
CA SER A 114 5.31 -2.81 -17.15
C SER A 114 3.98 -2.25 -16.66
N ALA A 115 3.12 -1.88 -17.61
CA ALA A 115 1.75 -1.45 -17.30
C ALA A 115 0.98 -2.54 -16.55
N ASP A 116 1.10 -3.79 -16.98
CA ASP A 116 0.39 -4.91 -16.37
C ASP A 116 0.82 -5.14 -14.92
N ILE A 117 2.11 -5.09 -14.67
CA ILE A 117 2.66 -5.23 -13.30
C ILE A 117 2.19 -4.07 -12.43
N THR A 118 2.24 -2.86 -12.96
CA THR A 118 1.80 -1.66 -12.23
C THR A 118 0.33 -1.76 -11.85
N GLU A 119 -0.51 -2.15 -12.78
CA GLU A 119 -1.95 -2.33 -12.51
C GLU A 119 -2.17 -3.34 -11.39
N TYR A 120 -1.46 -4.46 -11.44
CA TYR A 120 -1.52 -5.47 -10.39
C TYR A 120 -1.08 -4.90 -9.03
N VAL A 121 0.04 -4.20 -8.99
CA VAL A 121 0.57 -3.64 -7.75
C VAL A 121 -0.39 -2.60 -7.16
N LEU A 122 -0.96 -1.72 -7.98
CA LEU A 122 -1.92 -0.74 -7.50
C LEU A 122 -3.18 -1.41 -6.93
N ALA A 123 -3.67 -2.45 -7.58
CA ALA A 123 -4.82 -3.22 -7.09
C ALA A 123 -4.51 -3.90 -5.75
N VAL A 124 -3.34 -4.50 -5.62
CA VAL A 124 -2.90 -5.13 -4.38
C VAL A 124 -2.77 -4.09 -3.26
N CYS A 125 -2.16 -2.95 -3.54
CA CYS A 125 -2.03 -1.86 -2.56
C CYS A 125 -3.40 -1.34 -2.10
N ALA A 126 -4.34 -1.16 -3.01
CA ALA A 126 -5.71 -0.77 -2.67
C ALA A 126 -6.36 -1.79 -1.74
N SER A 127 -6.19 -3.08 -2.03
CA SER A 127 -6.71 -4.17 -1.19
C SER A 127 -6.02 -4.19 0.18
N GLN A 128 -4.73 -3.95 0.24
CA GLN A 128 -3.98 -3.89 1.50
C GLN A 128 -4.45 -2.72 2.38
N ILE A 129 -4.73 -1.57 1.78
CA ILE A 129 -5.27 -0.41 2.50
C ILE A 129 -6.60 -0.77 3.16
N ILE A 130 -7.52 -1.38 2.41
CA ILE A 130 -8.81 -1.82 2.92
C ILE A 130 -8.62 -2.83 4.06
N PHE A 131 -7.73 -3.79 3.88
CA PHE A 131 -7.43 -4.79 4.89
C PHE A 131 -6.91 -4.14 6.19
N LEU A 132 -5.99 -3.19 6.09
CA LEU A 132 -5.44 -2.50 7.25
C LEU A 132 -6.52 -1.72 8.01
N VAL A 133 -7.43 -1.07 7.29
CA VAL A 133 -8.56 -0.36 7.91
C VAL A 133 -9.49 -1.34 8.63
N ASP A 134 -9.86 -2.43 7.97
CA ASP A 134 -10.72 -3.45 8.59
C ASP A 134 -10.05 -4.06 9.83
N LEU A 135 -8.74 -4.30 9.74
CA LEU A 135 -7.95 -4.83 10.86
C LEU A 135 -7.93 -3.85 12.04
N ALA A 136 -7.68 -2.57 11.78
CA ALA A 136 -7.68 -1.54 12.81
C ALA A 136 -9.07 -1.39 13.46
N ASN A 137 -10.11 -1.44 12.66
CA ASN A 137 -11.49 -1.38 13.17
C ASN A 137 -11.80 -2.55 14.09
N SER A 138 -11.24 -3.72 13.82
CA SER A 138 -11.44 -4.89 14.69
C SER A 138 -10.81 -4.72 16.08
N LEU A 139 -9.81 -3.86 16.23
CA LEU A 139 -9.17 -3.56 17.51
C LEU A 139 -10.05 -2.69 18.40
N GLU A 140 -10.90 -1.86 17.82
CA GLU A 140 -11.85 -1.02 18.56
C GLU A 140 -13.01 -1.84 19.10
N GLY A 141 -12.96 -3.15 18.88
CA GLY A 141 -13.81 -4.14 19.52
C GLY A 141 -15.25 -4.01 19.09
N ASP A 142 -16.07 -3.65 20.03
CA ASP A 142 -17.50 -3.77 19.94
C ASP A 142 -18.23 -2.56 19.37
N VAL A 143 -17.57 -1.77 18.52
CA VAL A 143 -18.25 -0.66 17.85
C VAL A 143 -19.14 -1.25 16.75
N PRO A 144 -20.44 -1.26 16.92
CA PRO A 144 -21.34 -1.77 15.89
C PRO A 144 -21.33 -0.79 14.72
N PHE A 145 -21.13 -1.35 13.57
CA PHE A 145 -21.23 -0.60 12.32
C PHE A 145 -22.63 -0.72 11.76
#